data_f00382e40df1036b99e0206abf119e11
#
_entry.id   f00382e40df1036b99e0206abf119e11
#
_cell.length_a   1.000
_cell.length_b   1.000
_cell.length_c   1.000
_cell.angle_alpha   90.00
_cell.angle_beta   90.00
_cell.angle_gamma   90.00
#
_symmetry.space_group_name_H-M   'P 1'
#
loop_
_entity.id
_entity.type
_entity.pdbx_description
1 polymer ?
#
loop_
_entity_poly.entity_id
_entity_poly.type
_entity_poly.pdbx_seq_one_letter_code
_entity_poly.pdbx_strand_id
1 'polypeptide(L)'
;MPYPGPHSPANNGTAAASFINAWRHHWPEYLIEATGLGVFMIVAGLCVVLLEHPASSLSQAIPSPDLRRAVIGIAMGSTAVASIYSPWGRQSGAHLNPAVTLTFLRLGKVTPADALFYALAQFTGGAAGTLLMAAVLGDLFTLPPISAVATLPGRPGELVAFGAEVAIAFILMSMVLAANASARLMRWTGVCAGLLVAIYIAFEAPLSGMSLNPARSVASALPSGVWRGIWIYLTAPPIGMLLAAELHLWLGGKTSCAKLNHFTKRRCIFHCDFAGAPAMEVSP
;
A
#
# COMPACT_ATOMS: atom_id res chain seq x y z
N MET A 1 11.90 32.22 -28.38
CA MET A 1 12.56 31.00 -28.87
C MET A 1 12.31 29.91 -27.85
N PRO A 2 11.63 28.79 -28.19
CA PRO A 2 11.40 27.71 -27.24
C PRO A 2 12.68 26.88 -27.09
N TYR A 3 13.07 26.63 -25.85
CA TYR A 3 14.16 25.72 -25.51
C TYR A 3 13.76 24.29 -25.91
N PRO A 4 14.59 23.55 -26.65
CA PRO A 4 14.37 22.14 -26.88
C PRO A 4 14.67 21.39 -25.57
N GLY A 5 13.67 20.66 -25.06
CA GLY A 5 13.84 19.77 -23.93
C GLY A 5 14.89 18.67 -24.24
N PRO A 6 15.60 18.16 -23.25
CA PRO A 6 16.57 17.09 -23.46
C PRO A 6 15.83 15.82 -23.88
N HIS A 7 15.91 15.49 -25.17
CA HIS A 7 15.63 14.14 -25.66
C HIS A 7 16.69 13.22 -25.03
N SER A 8 16.30 12.46 -24.02
CA SER A 8 17.12 11.34 -23.55
C SER A 8 17.29 10.38 -24.72
N PRO A 9 18.52 9.97 -25.08
CA PRO A 9 18.72 8.95 -26.11
C PRO A 9 18.01 7.67 -25.68
N ALA A 10 17.22 7.10 -26.60
CA ALA A 10 16.62 5.78 -26.42
C ALA A 10 17.75 4.79 -26.10
N ASN A 11 17.82 4.37 -24.86
CA ASN A 11 18.77 3.37 -24.42
C ASN A 11 18.28 2.02 -24.99
N ASN A 12 18.93 1.56 -26.06
CA ASN A 12 18.69 0.28 -26.73
C ASN A 12 19.18 -0.93 -25.89
N GLY A 13 19.19 -0.77 -24.56
CA GLY A 13 19.42 -1.88 -23.63
C GLY A 13 18.25 -2.87 -23.70
N THR A 14 18.57 -4.16 -23.80
CA THR A 14 17.55 -5.22 -23.73
C THR A 14 16.75 -5.08 -22.45
N ALA A 15 15.48 -5.53 -22.44
CA ALA A 15 14.63 -5.54 -21.24
C ALA A 15 15.36 -6.16 -20.03
N ALA A 16 16.12 -7.21 -20.24
CA ALA A 16 16.97 -7.86 -19.22
C ALA A 16 17.99 -6.90 -18.59
N ALA A 17 18.64 -6.06 -19.38
CA ALA A 17 19.60 -5.05 -18.85
C ALA A 17 18.90 -4.02 -17.96
N SER A 18 17.67 -3.62 -18.31
CA SER A 18 16.84 -2.73 -17.49
C SER A 18 16.50 -3.35 -16.12
N PHE A 19 16.11 -4.62 -16.07
CA PHE A 19 15.81 -5.32 -14.81
C PHE A 19 17.05 -5.49 -13.93
N ILE A 20 18.19 -5.86 -14.49
CA ILE A 20 19.47 -6.01 -13.76
C ILE A 20 19.88 -4.65 -13.18
N ASN A 21 19.76 -3.59 -13.96
CA ASN A 21 20.11 -2.25 -13.53
C ASN A 21 19.20 -1.78 -12.38
N ALA A 22 17.89 -1.94 -12.51
CA ALA A 22 16.92 -1.61 -11.47
C ALA A 22 17.24 -2.37 -10.16
N TRP A 23 17.47 -3.69 -10.23
CA TRP A 23 17.84 -4.48 -9.06
C TRP A 23 19.13 -3.95 -8.38
N ARG A 24 20.18 -3.70 -9.14
CA ARG A 24 21.47 -3.27 -8.59
C ARG A 24 21.42 -1.90 -7.91
N HIS A 25 20.60 -0.98 -8.41
CA HIS A 25 20.59 0.39 -7.95
C HIS A 25 19.42 0.74 -7.02
N HIS A 26 18.31 -0.01 -7.06
CA HIS A 26 17.09 0.31 -6.32
C HIS A 26 16.71 -0.74 -5.26
N TRP A 27 17.55 -1.78 -5.02
CA TRP A 27 17.26 -2.82 -4.02
C TRP A 27 16.97 -2.27 -2.60
N PRO A 28 17.55 -1.13 -2.13
CA PRO A 28 17.21 -0.61 -0.82
C PRO A 28 15.74 -0.19 -0.73
N GLU A 29 15.19 0.40 -1.78
CA GLU A 29 13.79 0.79 -1.86
C GLU A 29 12.86 -0.44 -1.83
N TYR A 30 13.25 -1.53 -2.51
CA TYR A 30 12.51 -2.80 -2.45
C TYR A 30 12.53 -3.41 -1.06
N LEU A 31 13.68 -3.39 -0.38
CA LEU A 31 13.79 -3.88 0.99
C LEU A 31 12.94 -3.05 1.95
N ILE A 32 12.88 -1.74 1.76
CA ILE A 32 12.02 -0.84 2.55
C ILE A 32 10.54 -1.18 2.34
N GLU A 33 10.11 -1.41 1.10
CA GLU A 33 8.71 -1.80 0.79
C GLU A 33 8.36 -3.16 1.44
N ALA A 34 9.26 -4.15 1.35
CA ALA A 34 9.08 -5.44 2.00
C ALA A 34 8.97 -5.29 3.52
N THR A 35 9.94 -4.62 4.13
CA THR A 35 9.97 -4.40 5.59
C THR A 35 8.76 -3.58 6.06
N GLY A 36 8.40 -2.54 5.31
CA GLY A 36 7.28 -1.67 5.63
C GLY A 36 5.95 -2.42 5.66
N LEU A 37 5.67 -3.26 4.65
CA LEU A 37 4.46 -4.07 4.64
C LEU A 37 4.52 -5.20 5.69
N GLY A 38 5.69 -5.81 5.90
CA GLY A 38 5.89 -6.79 6.97
C GLY A 38 5.57 -6.22 8.35
N VAL A 39 6.10 -5.04 8.67
CA VAL A 39 5.80 -4.33 9.94
C VAL A 39 4.32 -3.97 10.02
N PHE A 40 3.72 -3.48 8.93
CA PHE A 40 2.29 -3.19 8.89
C PHE A 40 1.44 -4.42 9.23
N MET A 41 1.79 -5.60 8.69
CA MET A 41 1.09 -6.86 8.97
C MET A 41 1.31 -7.35 10.40
N ILE A 42 2.51 -7.16 10.97
CA ILE A 42 2.78 -7.46 12.39
C ILE A 42 1.92 -6.59 13.30
N VAL A 43 1.87 -5.28 13.06
CA VAL A 43 1.03 -4.36 13.84
C VAL A 43 -0.45 -4.72 13.71
N ALA A 44 -0.93 -5.06 12.51
CA ALA A 44 -2.31 -5.50 12.29
C ALA A 44 -2.61 -6.77 13.10
N GLY A 45 -1.72 -7.77 13.06
CA GLY A 45 -1.85 -9.00 13.81
C GLY A 45 -1.92 -8.75 15.32
N LEU A 46 -0.99 -7.95 15.85
CA LEU A 46 -0.97 -7.59 17.27
C LEU A 46 -2.26 -6.86 17.70
N CYS A 47 -2.69 -5.85 16.92
CA CYS A 47 -3.91 -5.11 17.24
C CYS A 47 -5.14 -6.02 17.27
N VAL A 48 -5.28 -6.91 16.29
CA VAL A 48 -6.45 -7.79 16.22
C VAL A 48 -6.40 -8.87 17.30
N VAL A 49 -5.24 -9.47 17.61
CA VAL A 49 -5.11 -10.42 18.72
C VAL A 49 -5.45 -9.74 20.05
N LEU A 50 -4.93 -8.55 20.30
CA LEU A 50 -5.17 -7.84 21.55
C LEU A 50 -6.63 -7.37 21.70
N LEU A 51 -7.30 -7.02 20.65
CA LEU A 51 -8.63 -6.43 20.70
C LEU A 51 -9.76 -7.41 20.39
N GLU A 52 -9.49 -8.51 19.66
CA GLU A 52 -10.55 -9.44 19.24
C GLU A 52 -10.39 -10.85 19.84
N HIS A 53 -9.21 -11.23 20.37
CA HIS A 53 -9.07 -12.56 20.96
C HIS A 53 -9.84 -12.66 22.29
N PRO A 54 -10.73 -13.66 22.49
CA PRO A 54 -11.57 -13.75 23.69
C PRO A 54 -10.81 -13.81 25.03
N ALA A 55 -9.61 -14.38 25.03
CA ALA A 55 -8.76 -14.44 26.24
C ALA A 55 -7.98 -13.14 26.51
N SER A 56 -8.09 -12.13 25.65
CA SER A 56 -7.40 -10.85 25.86
C SER A 56 -8.16 -9.99 26.88
N SER A 57 -7.43 -9.45 27.85
CA SER A 57 -7.97 -8.51 28.82
C SER A 57 -8.51 -7.23 28.18
N LEU A 58 -7.93 -6.78 27.08
CA LEU A 58 -8.41 -5.62 26.32
C LEU A 58 -9.73 -5.92 25.61
N SER A 59 -9.87 -7.10 24.99
CA SER A 59 -11.13 -7.53 24.39
C SER A 59 -12.26 -7.59 25.42
N GLN A 60 -11.96 -8.08 26.62
CA GLN A 60 -12.92 -8.16 27.73
C GLN A 60 -13.25 -6.78 28.32
N ALA A 61 -12.27 -5.88 28.38
CA ALA A 61 -12.46 -4.52 28.90
C ALA A 61 -13.26 -3.61 27.93
N ILE A 62 -13.28 -3.94 26.64
CA ILE A 62 -14.01 -3.20 25.60
C ILE A 62 -15.09 -4.12 25.00
N PRO A 63 -16.28 -4.25 25.59
CA PRO A 63 -17.31 -5.19 25.13
C PRO A 63 -17.87 -4.89 23.73
N SER A 64 -17.87 -3.60 23.33
CA SER A 64 -18.41 -3.17 22.03
C SER A 64 -17.50 -3.57 20.87
N PRO A 65 -17.92 -4.43 19.93
CA PRO A 65 -17.14 -4.78 18.75
C PRO A 65 -16.86 -3.57 17.85
N ASP A 66 -17.81 -2.64 17.77
CA ASP A 66 -17.66 -1.43 16.95
C ASP A 66 -16.58 -0.51 17.53
N LEU A 67 -16.51 -0.40 18.86
CA LEU A 67 -15.46 0.40 19.51
C LEU A 67 -14.09 -0.27 19.32
N ARG A 68 -13.97 -1.60 19.48
CA ARG A 68 -12.71 -2.32 19.22
C ARG A 68 -12.25 -2.12 17.78
N ARG A 69 -13.16 -2.23 16.80
CA ARG A 69 -12.88 -1.98 15.39
C ARG A 69 -12.43 -0.54 15.14
N ALA A 70 -13.04 0.45 15.78
CA ALA A 70 -12.60 1.84 15.69
C ALA A 70 -11.18 2.04 16.26
N VAL A 71 -10.86 1.41 17.39
CA VAL A 71 -9.50 1.43 17.97
C VAL A 71 -8.49 0.78 17.03
N ILE A 72 -8.81 -0.38 16.42
CA ILE A 72 -7.98 -1.02 15.40
C ILE A 72 -7.79 -0.04 14.23
N GLY A 73 -8.86 0.60 13.77
CA GLY A 73 -8.81 1.60 12.70
C GLY A 73 -7.84 2.74 13.00
N ILE A 74 -7.90 3.32 14.19
CA ILE A 74 -6.99 4.39 14.63
C ILE A 74 -5.53 3.88 14.67
N ALA A 75 -5.30 2.69 15.22
CA ALA A 75 -3.96 2.10 15.29
C ALA A 75 -3.37 1.88 13.89
N MET A 76 -4.15 1.30 12.97
CA MET A 76 -3.71 1.02 11.61
C MET A 76 -3.55 2.29 10.76
N GLY A 77 -4.45 3.25 10.91
CA GLY A 77 -4.33 4.58 10.30
C GLY A 77 -3.06 5.30 10.77
N SER A 78 -2.79 5.27 12.08
CA SER A 78 -1.55 5.83 12.64
C SER A 78 -0.30 5.10 12.13
N THR A 79 -0.36 3.79 11.95
CA THR A 79 0.72 2.99 11.35
C THR A 79 0.98 3.40 9.91
N ALA A 80 -0.06 3.64 9.13
CA ALA A 80 0.06 4.15 7.75
C ALA A 80 0.71 5.54 7.74
N VAL A 81 0.27 6.46 8.61
CA VAL A 81 0.88 7.79 8.79
C VAL A 81 2.36 7.65 9.11
N ALA A 82 2.71 6.87 10.14
CA ALA A 82 4.09 6.66 10.57
C ALA A 82 4.95 6.07 9.43
N SER A 83 4.43 5.10 8.68
CA SER A 83 5.13 4.50 7.54
C SER A 83 5.44 5.54 6.46
N ILE A 84 4.45 6.34 6.05
CA ILE A 84 4.59 7.34 4.98
C ILE A 84 5.56 8.46 5.38
N TYR A 85 5.54 8.92 6.63
CA TYR A 85 6.41 10.00 7.09
C TYR A 85 7.76 9.53 7.61
N SER A 86 7.97 8.22 7.76
CA SER A 86 9.27 7.68 8.18
C SER A 86 10.39 8.06 7.21
N PRO A 87 11.64 8.09 7.65
CA PRO A 87 12.77 8.29 6.74
C PRO A 87 12.81 7.26 5.61
N TRP A 88 12.43 6.03 5.89
CA TRP A 88 12.38 4.93 4.92
C TRP A 88 11.22 5.08 3.94
N GLY A 89 10.00 5.36 4.41
CA GLY A 89 8.87 5.61 3.52
C GLY A 89 9.08 6.82 2.59
N ARG A 90 9.72 7.89 3.07
CA ARG A 90 10.12 9.02 2.23
C ARG A 90 11.18 8.62 1.20
N GLN A 91 11.97 7.58 1.44
CA GLN A 91 12.93 7.05 0.49
C GLN A 91 12.24 6.18 -0.55
N SER A 92 11.52 5.11 -0.17
CA SER A 92 10.86 4.20 -1.11
C SER A 92 9.62 4.81 -1.79
N GLY A 93 8.99 5.81 -1.18
CA GLY A 93 7.70 6.36 -1.62
C GLY A 93 6.52 5.81 -0.84
N ALA A 94 6.72 4.79 0.00
CA ALA A 94 5.73 4.17 0.89
C ALA A 94 4.50 3.64 0.14
N HIS A 95 4.68 2.96 -0.98
CA HIS A 95 3.57 2.35 -1.68
C HIS A 95 2.92 1.24 -0.83
N LEU A 96 3.75 0.32 -0.31
CA LEU A 96 3.36 -0.81 0.55
C LEU A 96 2.16 -1.63 0.00
N ASN A 97 1.88 -1.47 -1.30
CA ASN A 97 0.67 -1.96 -1.94
C ASN A 97 0.89 -2.11 -3.46
N PRO A 98 0.74 -3.31 -4.04
CA PRO A 98 0.89 -3.52 -5.47
C PRO A 98 -0.11 -2.72 -6.32
N ALA A 99 -1.33 -2.45 -5.83
CA ALA A 99 -2.32 -1.66 -6.55
C ALA A 99 -1.89 -0.19 -6.67
N VAL A 100 -1.28 0.38 -5.62
CA VAL A 100 -0.68 1.73 -5.66
C VAL A 100 0.48 1.77 -6.65
N THR A 101 1.37 0.78 -6.60
CA THR A 101 2.51 0.68 -7.51
C THR A 101 2.06 0.58 -8.97
N LEU A 102 1.05 -0.26 -9.25
CA LEU A 102 0.45 -0.43 -10.58
C LEU A 102 -0.16 0.88 -11.09
N THR A 103 -0.79 1.64 -10.21
CA THR A 103 -1.37 2.96 -10.57
C THR A 103 -0.29 3.95 -10.98
N PHE A 104 0.80 4.05 -10.25
CA PHE A 104 1.91 4.92 -10.64
C PHE A 104 2.68 4.41 -11.87
N LEU A 105 2.72 3.10 -12.10
CA LEU A 105 3.19 2.53 -13.38
C LEU A 105 2.31 3.01 -14.54
N ARG A 106 0.97 2.93 -14.41
CA ARG A 106 0.02 3.42 -15.41
C ARG A 106 0.19 4.91 -15.71
N LEU A 107 0.53 5.70 -14.69
CA LEU A 107 0.80 7.14 -14.83
C LEU A 107 2.21 7.46 -15.34
N GLY A 108 3.02 6.45 -15.69
CA GLY A 108 4.38 6.61 -16.22
C GLY A 108 5.39 7.14 -15.19
N LYS A 109 5.08 7.05 -13.89
CA LYS A 109 5.97 7.53 -12.81
C LYS A 109 6.89 6.45 -12.25
N VAL A 110 6.57 5.19 -12.46
CA VAL A 110 7.37 4.02 -12.06
C VAL A 110 7.76 3.24 -13.30
N THR A 111 8.98 2.72 -13.36
CA THR A 111 9.39 1.84 -14.46
C THR A 111 8.77 0.44 -14.33
N PRO A 112 8.58 -0.33 -15.42
CA PRO A 112 8.07 -1.71 -15.32
C PRO A 112 8.93 -2.61 -14.43
N ALA A 113 10.26 -2.44 -14.47
CA ALA A 113 11.18 -3.20 -13.65
C ALA A 113 11.00 -2.90 -12.15
N ASP A 114 10.95 -1.60 -11.79
CA ASP A 114 10.70 -1.19 -10.41
C ASP A 114 9.32 -1.65 -9.93
N ALA A 115 8.30 -1.55 -10.78
CA ALA A 115 6.95 -1.99 -10.42
C ALA A 115 6.89 -3.49 -10.09
N LEU A 116 7.58 -4.32 -10.87
CA LEU A 116 7.68 -5.76 -10.59
C LEU A 116 8.39 -6.02 -9.27
N PHE A 117 9.57 -5.41 -9.05
CA PHE A 117 10.33 -5.62 -7.82
C PHE A 117 9.61 -5.08 -6.59
N TYR A 118 8.89 -3.96 -6.70
CA TYR A 118 8.01 -3.45 -5.63
C TYR A 118 6.92 -4.47 -5.29
N ALA A 119 6.21 -4.98 -6.28
CA ALA A 119 5.16 -5.96 -6.06
C ALA A 119 5.72 -7.24 -5.39
N LEU A 120 6.83 -7.78 -5.90
CA LEU A 120 7.49 -8.96 -5.30
C LEU A 120 7.92 -8.68 -3.85
N ALA A 121 8.54 -7.52 -3.59
CA ALA A 121 8.96 -7.11 -2.26
C ALA A 121 7.78 -6.98 -1.29
N GLN A 122 6.68 -6.39 -1.74
CA GLN A 122 5.46 -6.22 -0.95
C GLN A 122 4.81 -7.57 -0.63
N PHE A 123 4.66 -8.47 -1.60
CA PHE A 123 4.13 -9.81 -1.35
C PHE A 123 5.01 -10.60 -0.38
N THR A 124 6.32 -10.61 -0.59
CA THR A 124 7.25 -11.36 0.26
C THR A 124 7.35 -10.77 1.66
N GLY A 125 7.41 -9.44 1.77
CA GLY A 125 7.48 -8.75 3.06
C GLY A 125 6.21 -8.92 3.89
N GLY A 126 5.04 -8.77 3.27
CA GLY A 126 3.76 -9.02 3.92
C GLY A 126 3.65 -10.45 4.44
N ALA A 127 4.00 -11.43 3.58
CA ALA A 127 4.02 -12.86 3.95
C ALA A 127 5.01 -13.13 5.10
N ALA A 128 6.22 -12.59 5.04
CA ALA A 128 7.20 -12.75 6.11
C ALA A 128 6.68 -12.20 7.45
N GLY A 129 6.00 -11.04 7.45
CA GLY A 129 5.42 -10.47 8.65
C GLY A 129 4.33 -11.35 9.28
N THR A 130 3.40 -11.88 8.48
CA THR A 130 2.33 -12.76 8.99
C THR A 130 2.84 -14.14 9.39
N LEU A 131 3.80 -14.70 8.65
CA LEU A 131 4.42 -15.99 9.01
C LEU A 131 5.25 -15.87 10.30
N LEU A 132 5.94 -14.74 10.52
CA LEU A 132 6.61 -14.47 11.80
C LEU A 132 5.60 -14.42 12.95
N MET A 133 4.47 -13.72 12.76
CA MET A 133 3.39 -13.70 13.77
C MET A 133 2.83 -15.10 14.05
N ALA A 134 2.64 -15.92 13.00
CA ALA A 134 2.20 -17.30 13.16
C ALA A 134 3.22 -18.15 13.91
N ALA A 135 4.51 -17.97 13.65
CA ALA A 135 5.57 -18.68 14.36
C ALA A 135 5.68 -18.30 15.85
N VAL A 136 5.41 -17.01 16.18
CA VAL A 136 5.52 -16.51 17.56
C VAL A 136 4.26 -16.78 18.38
N LEU A 137 3.07 -16.58 17.80
CA LEU A 137 1.79 -16.64 18.50
C LEU A 137 1.02 -17.95 18.27
N GLY A 138 1.42 -18.74 17.26
CA GLY A 138 0.77 -20.03 16.96
C GLY A 138 -0.72 -19.88 16.73
N ASP A 139 -1.49 -20.74 17.39
CA ASP A 139 -2.94 -20.83 17.27
C ASP A 139 -3.67 -19.56 17.69
N LEU A 140 -3.13 -18.78 18.62
CA LEU A 140 -3.69 -17.49 18.99
C LEU A 140 -3.86 -16.53 17.82
N PHE A 141 -2.99 -16.64 16.82
CA PHE A 141 -3.03 -15.80 15.64
C PHE A 141 -3.67 -16.48 14.43
N THR A 142 -3.42 -17.79 14.24
CA THR A 142 -3.81 -18.50 13.01
C THR A 142 -5.23 -19.02 13.01
N LEU A 143 -5.79 -19.36 14.19
CA LEU A 143 -7.14 -19.89 14.31
C LEU A 143 -8.21 -18.79 14.49
N PRO A 144 -9.49 -19.13 14.23
CA PRO A 144 -10.60 -18.22 14.55
C PRO A 144 -10.65 -17.86 16.06
N PRO A 145 -11.05 -16.62 16.38
CA PRO A 145 -11.64 -15.61 15.49
C PRO A 145 -10.63 -14.73 14.75
N ILE A 146 -9.32 -14.86 15.01
CA ILE A 146 -8.27 -13.99 14.46
C ILE A 146 -7.95 -14.35 13.01
N SER A 147 -7.76 -15.64 12.71
CA SER A 147 -7.51 -16.19 11.37
C SER A 147 -6.43 -15.42 10.59
N ALA A 148 -5.34 -15.08 11.26
CA ALA A 148 -4.22 -14.29 10.72
C ALA A 148 -4.66 -12.96 10.05
N VAL A 149 -5.71 -12.35 10.56
CA VAL A 149 -6.31 -11.13 10.00
C VAL A 149 -6.75 -11.33 8.54
N ALA A 150 -7.22 -12.52 8.16
CA ALA A 150 -7.67 -12.82 6.82
C ALA A 150 -8.82 -11.89 6.40
N THR A 151 -8.73 -11.35 5.18
CA THR A 151 -9.82 -10.59 4.59
C THR A 151 -10.88 -11.53 4.04
N LEU A 152 -12.12 -11.30 4.46
CA LEU A 152 -13.27 -12.10 4.05
C LEU A 152 -14.43 -11.19 3.68
N PRO A 153 -15.20 -11.56 2.63
CA PRO A 153 -16.45 -10.87 2.33
C PRO A 153 -17.40 -10.93 3.53
N GLY A 154 -18.01 -9.79 3.84
CA GLY A 154 -18.99 -9.68 4.90
C GLY A 154 -20.32 -10.38 4.58
N ARG A 155 -21.30 -10.26 5.50
CA ARG A 155 -22.63 -10.87 5.36
C ARG A 155 -23.36 -10.53 4.05
N PRO A 156 -23.24 -9.30 3.47
CA PRO A 156 -23.91 -8.97 2.21
C PRO A 156 -23.39 -9.75 0.98
N GLY A 157 -22.28 -10.47 1.12
CA GLY A 157 -21.76 -11.36 0.08
C GLY A 157 -20.65 -10.75 -0.79
N GLU A 158 -20.14 -11.56 -1.70
CA GLU A 158 -18.92 -11.26 -2.47
C GLU A 158 -19.07 -10.08 -3.43
N LEU A 159 -20.25 -9.90 -4.06
CA LEU A 159 -20.47 -8.78 -4.98
C LEU A 159 -20.47 -7.43 -4.25
N VAL A 160 -21.07 -7.39 -3.04
CA VAL A 160 -21.04 -6.17 -2.21
C VAL A 160 -19.63 -5.89 -1.74
N ALA A 161 -18.90 -6.92 -1.31
CA ALA A 161 -17.49 -6.78 -0.91
C ALA A 161 -16.62 -6.29 -2.07
N PHE A 162 -16.81 -6.81 -3.28
CA PHE A 162 -16.11 -6.36 -4.47
C PHE A 162 -16.38 -4.87 -4.76
N GLY A 163 -17.67 -4.47 -4.77
CA GLY A 163 -18.05 -3.08 -5.00
C GLY A 163 -17.50 -2.14 -3.92
N ALA A 164 -17.51 -2.55 -2.66
CA ALA A 164 -16.97 -1.80 -1.54
C ALA A 164 -15.46 -1.60 -1.68
N GLU A 165 -14.69 -2.66 -1.96
CA GLU A 165 -13.24 -2.59 -2.20
C GLU A 165 -12.89 -1.68 -3.39
N VAL A 166 -13.64 -1.76 -4.50
CA VAL A 166 -13.46 -0.83 -5.64
C VAL A 166 -13.68 0.61 -5.19
N ALA A 167 -14.75 0.87 -4.44
CA ALA A 167 -15.11 2.22 -3.99
C ALA A 167 -14.05 2.82 -3.04
N ILE A 168 -13.64 2.08 -2.00
CA ILE A 168 -12.65 2.58 -1.04
C ILE A 168 -11.26 2.74 -1.69
N ALA A 169 -10.88 1.84 -2.60
CA ALA A 169 -9.63 1.95 -3.34
C ALA A 169 -9.64 3.16 -4.30
N PHE A 170 -10.76 3.39 -5.00
CA PHE A 170 -10.95 4.57 -5.85
C PHE A 170 -10.85 5.87 -5.05
N ILE A 171 -11.53 5.97 -3.90
CA ILE A 171 -11.51 7.17 -3.07
C ILE A 171 -10.11 7.44 -2.51
N LEU A 172 -9.44 6.40 -1.99
CA LEU A 172 -8.08 6.54 -1.47
C LEU A 172 -7.12 7.03 -2.54
N MET A 173 -7.13 6.41 -3.72
CA MET A 173 -6.20 6.78 -4.79
C MET A 173 -6.53 8.15 -5.40
N SER A 174 -7.81 8.51 -5.52
CA SER A 174 -8.24 9.86 -5.95
C SER A 174 -7.69 10.93 -5.00
N MET A 175 -7.77 10.70 -3.69
CA MET A 175 -7.19 11.59 -2.68
C MET A 175 -5.67 11.69 -2.82
N VAL A 176 -4.98 10.56 -2.99
CA VAL A 176 -3.52 10.52 -3.18
C VAL A 176 -3.11 11.31 -4.43
N LEU A 177 -3.78 11.12 -5.55
CA LEU A 177 -3.48 11.81 -6.81
C LEU A 177 -3.78 13.31 -6.72
N ALA A 178 -4.89 13.69 -6.10
CA ALA A 178 -5.23 15.10 -5.86
C ALA A 178 -4.19 15.79 -4.96
N ALA A 179 -3.74 15.11 -3.91
CA ALA A 179 -2.69 15.63 -3.04
C ALA A 179 -1.34 15.71 -3.75
N ASN A 180 -1.01 14.75 -4.62
CA ASN A 180 0.25 14.71 -5.38
C ASN A 180 0.34 15.82 -6.44
N ALA A 181 -0.77 16.38 -6.88
CA ALA A 181 -0.80 17.47 -7.83
C ALA A 181 -0.22 18.80 -7.29
N SER A 182 -0.03 18.93 -5.96
CA SER A 182 0.44 20.15 -5.30
C SER A 182 1.46 19.84 -4.20
N ALA A 183 2.65 20.45 -4.26
CA ALA A 183 3.66 20.32 -3.20
C ALA A 183 3.14 20.74 -1.81
N ARG A 184 2.17 21.68 -1.75
CA ARG A 184 1.54 22.11 -0.51
C ARG A 184 0.60 21.04 0.07
N LEU A 185 -0.14 20.35 -0.77
CA LEU A 185 -1.08 19.30 -0.35
C LEU A 185 -0.37 17.97 -0.08
N MET A 186 0.68 17.64 -0.84
CA MET A 186 1.41 16.39 -0.71
C MET A 186 1.94 16.14 0.71
N ARG A 187 2.28 17.19 1.46
CA ARG A 187 2.68 17.05 2.86
C ARG A 187 1.61 16.44 3.76
N TRP A 188 0.34 16.50 3.37
CA TRP A 188 -0.80 15.97 4.11
C TRP A 188 -1.27 14.61 3.63
N THR A 189 -0.72 14.09 2.52
CA THR A 189 -1.13 12.80 1.93
C THR A 189 -1.14 11.68 2.95
N GLY A 190 -0.09 11.57 3.77
CA GLY A 190 0.01 10.52 4.78
C GLY A 190 -1.07 10.62 5.86
N VAL A 191 -1.38 11.84 6.33
CA VAL A 191 -2.45 12.05 7.33
C VAL A 191 -3.81 11.71 6.73
N CYS A 192 -4.09 12.19 5.51
CA CYS A 192 -5.35 11.89 4.83
C CYS A 192 -5.51 10.40 4.54
N ALA A 193 -4.44 9.73 4.08
CA ALA A 193 -4.45 8.29 3.84
C ALA A 193 -4.70 7.51 5.14
N GLY A 194 -4.00 7.84 6.23
CA GLY A 194 -4.20 7.19 7.51
C GLY A 194 -5.60 7.42 8.08
N LEU A 195 -6.17 8.62 7.92
CA LEU A 195 -7.54 8.91 8.31
C LEU A 195 -8.55 8.06 7.51
N LEU A 196 -8.38 7.95 6.19
CA LEU A 196 -9.23 7.10 5.36
C LEU A 196 -9.12 5.63 5.79
N VAL A 197 -7.90 5.12 6.03
CA VAL A 197 -7.70 3.75 6.55
C VAL A 197 -8.45 3.55 7.87
N ALA A 198 -8.36 4.50 8.80
CA ALA A 198 -9.07 4.42 10.09
C ALA A 198 -10.60 4.38 9.90
N ILE A 199 -11.14 5.24 9.04
CA ILE A 199 -12.56 5.31 8.72
C ILE A 199 -13.02 4.01 8.06
N TYR A 200 -12.27 3.48 7.08
CA TYR A 200 -12.63 2.26 6.38
C TYR A 200 -12.63 1.04 7.30
N ILE A 201 -11.64 0.91 8.18
CA ILE A 201 -11.66 -0.18 9.17
C ILE A 201 -12.87 -0.04 10.10
N ALA A 202 -13.18 1.17 10.56
CA ALA A 202 -14.29 1.38 11.48
C ALA A 202 -15.68 1.09 10.85
N PHE A 203 -15.89 1.48 9.60
CA PHE A 203 -17.23 1.49 9.00
C PHE A 203 -17.39 0.54 7.80
N GLU A 204 -16.35 0.31 7.01
CA GLU A 204 -16.43 -0.49 5.79
C GLU A 204 -16.02 -1.95 6.01
N ALA A 205 -15.11 -2.26 6.93
CA ALA A 205 -14.65 -3.62 7.17
C ALA A 205 -15.78 -4.67 7.37
N PRO A 206 -16.95 -4.36 7.93
CA PRO A 206 -18.09 -5.29 7.96
C PRO A 206 -18.64 -5.70 6.59
N LEU A 207 -18.34 -4.93 5.52
CA LEU A 207 -18.81 -5.21 4.16
C LEU A 207 -17.81 -6.07 3.39
N SER A 208 -16.51 -5.75 3.45
CA SER A 208 -15.49 -6.43 2.65
C SER A 208 -14.34 -7.04 3.45
N GLY A 209 -14.21 -6.74 4.73
CA GLY A 209 -13.01 -7.05 5.50
C GLY A 209 -11.89 -6.01 5.35
N MET A 210 -12.09 -4.98 4.55
CA MET A 210 -11.19 -3.85 4.29
C MET A 210 -9.76 -4.30 3.94
N SER A 211 -9.52 -4.62 2.69
CA SER A 211 -8.20 -5.00 2.20
C SER A 211 -7.41 -3.82 1.64
N LEU A 212 -7.95 -3.18 0.58
CA LEU A 212 -7.26 -2.17 -0.25
C LEU A 212 -5.96 -2.66 -0.92
N ASN A 213 -5.49 -3.88 -0.60
CA ASN A 213 -4.12 -4.29 -0.88
C ASN A 213 -4.01 -5.78 -1.19
N PRO A 214 -3.72 -6.15 -2.45
CA PRO A 214 -3.54 -7.55 -2.85
C PRO A 214 -2.48 -8.30 -2.01
N ALA A 215 -1.33 -7.68 -1.75
CA ALA A 215 -0.25 -8.31 -1.00
C ALA A 215 -0.61 -8.54 0.47
N ARG A 216 -1.36 -7.61 1.09
CA ARG A 216 -1.89 -7.76 2.44
C ARG A 216 -2.83 -8.95 2.56
N SER A 217 -3.72 -9.13 1.60
CA SER A 217 -4.69 -10.23 1.64
C SER A 217 -4.06 -11.60 1.42
N VAL A 218 -3.12 -11.72 0.48
CA VAL A 218 -2.34 -12.94 0.30
C VAL A 218 -1.50 -13.25 1.54
N ALA A 219 -0.85 -12.25 2.13
CA ALA A 219 -0.07 -12.41 3.35
C ALA A 219 -0.89 -13.01 4.50
N SER A 220 -2.12 -12.57 4.68
CA SER A 220 -3.04 -13.10 5.71
C SER A 220 -3.57 -14.49 5.37
N ALA A 221 -3.84 -14.77 4.10
CA ALA A 221 -4.37 -16.06 3.67
C ALA A 221 -3.37 -17.21 3.84
N LEU A 222 -2.07 -16.92 3.72
CA LEU A 222 -1.01 -17.93 3.84
C LEU A 222 -1.02 -18.67 5.18
N PRO A 223 -0.87 -18.01 6.36
CA PRO A 223 -0.86 -18.73 7.64
C PRO A 223 -2.23 -19.17 8.12
N SER A 224 -3.32 -18.53 7.68
CA SER A 224 -4.68 -18.91 8.08
C SER A 224 -5.26 -20.05 7.25
N GLY A 225 -4.72 -20.29 6.05
CA GLY A 225 -5.32 -21.21 5.08
C GLY A 225 -6.65 -20.73 4.48
N VAL A 226 -7.06 -19.48 4.75
CA VAL A 226 -8.35 -18.93 4.33
C VAL A 226 -8.21 -18.18 3.00
N TRP A 227 -8.63 -18.84 1.92
CA TRP A 227 -8.54 -18.32 0.54
C TRP A 227 -9.89 -17.94 -0.06
N ARG A 228 -10.97 -18.07 0.69
CA ARG A 228 -12.32 -17.75 0.21
C ARG A 228 -12.41 -16.27 -0.16
N GLY A 229 -12.90 -16.00 -1.38
CA GLY A 229 -13.06 -14.64 -1.89
C GLY A 229 -11.77 -13.89 -2.18
N ILE A 230 -10.59 -14.55 -2.18
CA ILE A 230 -9.29 -13.89 -2.43
C ILE A 230 -9.25 -13.13 -3.76
N TRP A 231 -9.98 -13.62 -4.77
CA TRP A 231 -10.09 -12.99 -6.08
C TRP A 231 -10.58 -11.53 -6.00
N ILE A 232 -11.45 -11.22 -5.04
CA ILE A 232 -11.96 -9.86 -4.79
C ILE A 232 -10.78 -8.93 -4.50
N TYR A 233 -9.94 -9.33 -3.57
CA TYR A 233 -8.82 -8.52 -3.06
C TYR A 233 -7.63 -8.45 -4.01
N LEU A 234 -7.55 -9.39 -4.95
CA LEU A 234 -6.55 -9.35 -6.03
C LEU A 234 -7.00 -8.44 -7.19
N THR A 235 -8.29 -8.21 -7.36
CA THR A 235 -8.83 -7.52 -8.54
C THR A 235 -9.49 -6.18 -8.20
N ALA A 236 -10.32 -6.10 -7.16
CA ALA A 236 -11.06 -4.89 -6.85
C ALA A 236 -10.18 -3.68 -6.48
N PRO A 237 -9.17 -3.79 -5.60
CA PRO A 237 -8.28 -2.66 -5.30
C PRO A 237 -7.51 -2.14 -6.52
N PRO A 238 -6.88 -2.99 -7.37
CA PRO A 238 -6.28 -2.52 -8.61
C PRO A 238 -7.27 -1.82 -9.54
N ILE A 239 -8.47 -2.37 -9.72
CA ILE A 239 -9.51 -1.75 -10.55
C ILE A 239 -9.89 -0.38 -10.01
N GLY A 240 -10.21 -0.26 -8.71
CA GLY A 240 -10.59 1.00 -8.10
C GLY A 240 -9.49 2.07 -8.22
N MET A 241 -8.23 1.71 -7.96
CA MET A 241 -7.12 2.65 -8.07
C MET A 241 -6.81 3.04 -9.51
N LEU A 242 -6.92 2.12 -10.47
CA LEU A 242 -6.75 2.43 -11.90
C LEU A 242 -7.88 3.33 -12.42
N LEU A 243 -9.13 3.11 -12.00
CA LEU A 243 -10.23 4.01 -12.32
C LEU A 243 -9.98 5.43 -11.80
N ALA A 244 -9.40 5.58 -10.61
CA ALA A 244 -9.00 6.87 -10.08
C ALA A 244 -7.91 7.53 -10.96
N ALA A 245 -6.93 6.75 -11.45
CA ALA A 245 -5.91 7.25 -12.36
C ALA A 245 -6.49 7.72 -13.69
N GLU A 246 -7.40 6.93 -14.30
CA GLU A 246 -8.05 7.32 -15.56
C GLU A 246 -8.89 8.59 -15.40
N LEU A 247 -9.66 8.70 -14.31
CA LEU A 247 -10.40 9.91 -13.99
C LEU A 247 -9.46 11.12 -13.82
N HIS A 248 -8.35 10.93 -13.08
CA HIS A 248 -7.34 11.97 -12.89
C HIS A 248 -6.76 12.47 -14.22
N LEU A 249 -6.41 11.55 -15.13
CA LEU A 249 -5.90 11.89 -16.47
C LEU A 249 -6.97 12.59 -17.31
N TRP A 250 -8.22 12.11 -17.27
CA TRP A 250 -9.32 12.69 -18.01
C TRP A 250 -9.62 14.13 -17.58
N LEU A 251 -9.47 14.43 -16.30
CA LEU A 251 -9.60 15.78 -15.74
C LEU A 251 -8.36 16.66 -16.01
N GLY A 252 -7.37 16.19 -16.76
CA GLY A 252 -6.13 16.92 -17.03
C GLY A 252 -5.18 17.00 -15.84
N GLY A 253 -5.36 16.13 -14.84
CA GLY A 253 -4.52 16.07 -13.65
C GLY A 253 -3.08 15.70 -13.99
N LYS A 254 -2.14 16.31 -13.24
CA LYS A 254 -0.70 16.04 -13.35
C LYS A 254 -0.20 15.36 -12.09
N THR A 255 0.58 14.30 -12.26
CA THR A 255 1.23 13.60 -11.16
C THR A 255 2.72 13.92 -11.19
N SER A 256 3.23 14.57 -10.15
CA SER A 256 4.61 15.05 -10.14
C SER A 256 5.62 13.97 -9.75
N CYS A 257 5.24 13.01 -8.90
CA CYS A 257 6.11 11.94 -8.43
C CYS A 257 5.30 10.74 -7.95
N ALA A 258 5.91 9.55 -7.91
CA ALA A 258 5.27 8.36 -7.33
C ALA A 258 5.37 8.28 -5.79
N LYS A 259 6.13 9.16 -5.13
CA LYS A 259 6.21 9.17 -3.66
C LYS A 259 4.95 9.77 -3.04
N LEU A 260 4.39 9.10 -2.02
CA LEU A 260 3.25 9.62 -1.26
C LEU A 260 3.62 10.86 -0.42
N ASN A 261 4.87 10.96 -0.02
CA ASN A 261 5.43 12.16 0.62
C ASN A 261 6.83 12.43 0.07
N HIS A 262 6.92 13.35 -0.89
CA HIS A 262 8.19 13.68 -1.53
C HIS A 262 9.02 14.61 -0.64
N PHE A 263 10.27 14.22 -0.40
CA PHE A 263 11.25 15.03 0.32
C PHE A 263 12.49 15.24 -0.55
N THR A 264 12.74 16.46 -0.98
CA THR A 264 13.75 16.83 -1.99
C THR A 264 15.19 16.43 -1.66
N LYS A 265 15.53 16.27 -0.37
CA LYS A 265 16.87 15.84 0.06
C LYS A 265 17.13 14.33 -0.06
N ARG A 266 16.09 13.53 -0.40
CA ARG A 266 16.23 12.08 -0.55
C ARG A 266 16.27 11.72 -2.03
N ARG A 267 17.11 10.74 -2.37
CA ARG A 267 17.16 10.15 -3.71
C ARG A 267 15.76 9.76 -4.17
N CYS A 268 15.43 10.04 -5.42
CA CYS A 268 14.18 9.63 -6.05
C CYS A 268 14.49 8.71 -7.22
N ILE A 269 14.00 7.47 -7.16
CA ILE A 269 14.16 6.47 -8.21
C ILE A 269 13.04 6.55 -9.28
N PHE A 270 12.07 7.40 -9.07
CA PHE A 270 10.89 7.55 -9.92
C PHE A 270 11.08 8.68 -10.95
N HIS A 271 10.25 8.68 -12.00
CA HIS A 271 10.16 9.81 -12.93
C HIS A 271 9.52 11.01 -12.22
N CYS A 272 10.38 11.83 -11.62
CA CYS A 272 10.01 12.91 -10.71
C CYS A 272 10.16 14.27 -11.38
N ASP A 273 9.08 15.07 -11.38
CA ASP A 273 9.03 16.41 -11.98
C ASP A 273 9.22 17.53 -10.93
N PHE A 274 9.51 17.19 -9.67
CA PHE A 274 9.78 18.22 -8.66
C PHE A 274 11.12 18.91 -8.92
N ALA A 275 11.09 20.24 -9.01
CA ALA A 275 12.30 21.04 -9.11
C ALA A 275 13.23 20.79 -7.91
N GLY A 276 14.50 20.47 -8.18
CA GLY A 276 15.50 20.19 -7.14
C GLY A 276 15.60 18.72 -6.71
N ALA A 277 14.89 17.78 -7.33
CA ALA A 277 15.24 16.38 -7.22
C ALA A 277 16.65 16.20 -7.82
N PRO A 278 17.62 15.58 -7.08
CA PRO A 278 18.93 15.29 -7.67
C PRO A 278 18.69 14.45 -8.93
N ALA A 279 19.22 14.91 -10.07
CA ALA A 279 19.20 14.16 -11.31
C ALA A 279 19.74 12.76 -11.03
N MET A 280 19.10 11.73 -11.62
CA MET A 280 19.71 10.42 -11.65
C MET A 280 21.07 10.57 -12.35
N GLU A 281 22.18 10.47 -11.60
CA GLU A 281 23.47 10.23 -12.20
C GLU A 281 23.39 8.86 -12.87
N VAL A 282 23.20 8.89 -14.18
CA VAL A 282 23.49 7.73 -15.03
C VAL A 282 25.02 7.68 -15.06
N SER A 283 25.59 6.90 -14.14
CA SER A 283 27.03 6.57 -14.23
C SER A 283 27.27 5.82 -15.54
N PRO A 284 28.37 6.13 -16.23
CA PRO A 284 28.69 5.62 -17.55
C PRO A 284 28.85 4.10 -17.60
#